data_b49a1a8c685458d09c845ed20c929b2b
#
_entry.id   b49a1a8c685458d09c845ed20c929b2b
#
_cell.length_a   1.000
_cell.length_b   1.000
_cell.length_c   1.000
_cell.angle_alpha   90.00
_cell.angle_beta   90.00
_cell.angle_gamma   90.00
#
_symmetry.space_group_name_H-M   'P 1'
#
loop_
_entity.id
_entity.type
_entity.pdbx_description
1 polymer ?
#
loop_
_entity_poly.entity_id
_entity_poly.type
_entity_poly.pdbx_seq_one_letter_code
_entity_poly.pdbx_strand_id
1 'polypeptide(L)'
;MSELREKFLSFLSANRGRRIVICSHMNADIDALSSIYALHSVFPNSEMAIEDRMDVPGKMFADRMGISPPKLSSFKKEDYDGLIVVDTSAPQLVKSAEGWPILLIIDHHRENDHMMEAEMALRDSSAAATAEIIAEILPEIKPDAAFALACGIVSDSARFKGGHISTFRTLVSLMEKCGSDYPEILKYGEPEPTTELKEMVLKSVRRMRVTRHGGYLIAAVKAREHESYVASALSEFADVAFAARWKRAEGETKISARARKSVPVPMNEVMMQLGNEFNGAGGGHSKAAGCSAKAKPEIVLKRCVEIMIGRL
;
A
#
# COMPACT_ATOMS: atom_id res chain seq x y z
N MET A 1 -23.26 -13.03 12.34
CA MET A 1 -22.54 -12.38 11.21
C MET A 1 -22.10 -11.01 11.66
N SER A 2 -20.94 -10.50 11.20
CA SER A 2 -20.56 -9.12 11.49
C SER A 2 -21.50 -8.14 10.77
N GLU A 3 -21.72 -6.97 11.33
CA GLU A 3 -22.53 -5.90 10.69
C GLU A 3 -22.01 -5.56 9.28
N LEU A 4 -20.69 -5.54 9.10
CA LEU A 4 -20.05 -5.31 7.80
C LEU A 4 -20.45 -6.37 6.77
N ARG A 5 -20.52 -7.63 7.17
CA ARG A 5 -20.94 -8.72 6.30
C ARG A 5 -22.39 -8.57 5.85
N GLU A 6 -23.30 -8.21 6.73
CA GLU A 6 -24.73 -7.99 6.38
C GLU A 6 -24.88 -6.84 5.38
N LYS A 7 -24.21 -5.72 5.64
CA LYS A 7 -24.16 -4.59 4.71
C LYS A 7 -23.62 -4.99 3.34
N PHE A 8 -22.51 -5.73 3.31
CA PHE A 8 -21.92 -6.19 2.06
C PHE A 8 -22.84 -7.15 1.28
N LEU A 9 -23.51 -8.09 1.94
CA LEU A 9 -24.43 -9.03 1.29
C LEU A 9 -25.64 -8.31 0.67
N SER A 10 -26.16 -7.29 1.34
CA SER A 10 -27.20 -6.40 0.80
C SER A 10 -26.71 -5.66 -0.43
N PHE A 11 -25.51 -5.06 -0.35
CA PHE A 11 -24.87 -4.37 -1.48
C PHE A 11 -24.64 -5.30 -2.65
N LEU A 12 -24.06 -6.48 -2.42
CA LEU A 12 -23.80 -7.48 -3.45
C LEU A 12 -25.09 -7.90 -4.18
N SER A 13 -26.15 -8.17 -3.42
CA SER A 13 -27.46 -8.54 -3.99
C SER A 13 -28.01 -7.47 -4.92
N ALA A 14 -27.90 -6.19 -4.52
CA ALA A 14 -28.42 -5.05 -5.29
C ALA A 14 -27.55 -4.71 -6.52
N ASN A 15 -26.24 -5.02 -6.49
CA ASN A 15 -25.28 -4.52 -7.47
C ASN A 15 -24.62 -5.62 -8.31
N ARG A 16 -24.91 -6.91 -8.09
CA ARG A 16 -24.22 -8.04 -8.75
C ARG A 16 -24.28 -8.01 -10.29
N GLY A 17 -25.34 -7.44 -10.84
CA GLY A 17 -25.54 -7.34 -12.29
C GLY A 17 -24.96 -6.10 -12.95
N ARG A 18 -24.49 -5.12 -12.16
CA ARG A 18 -23.96 -3.86 -12.66
C ARG A 18 -22.57 -4.04 -13.29
N ARG A 19 -22.25 -3.16 -14.24
CA ARG A 19 -20.92 -3.02 -14.82
C ARG A 19 -20.09 -2.12 -13.91
N ILE A 20 -19.14 -2.71 -13.21
CA ILE A 20 -18.38 -2.04 -12.15
C ILE A 20 -16.89 -2.12 -12.46
N VAL A 21 -16.13 -1.07 -12.19
CA VAL A 21 -14.67 -1.13 -12.12
C VAL A 21 -14.25 -1.22 -10.65
N ILE A 22 -13.45 -2.22 -10.31
CA ILE A 22 -12.88 -2.40 -8.97
C ILE A 22 -11.45 -1.89 -9.01
N CYS A 23 -11.13 -0.87 -8.25
CA CYS A 23 -9.82 -0.21 -8.30
C CYS A 23 -9.22 0.04 -6.93
N SER A 24 -7.93 0.36 -6.91
CA SER A 24 -7.19 0.77 -5.73
C SER A 24 -6.23 1.92 -6.03
N HIS A 25 -5.47 2.30 -5.01
CA HIS A 25 -4.59 3.47 -4.96
C HIS A 25 -3.38 3.43 -5.92
N MET A 26 -2.75 4.59 -6.11
CA MET A 26 -1.44 4.66 -6.77
C MET A 26 -0.39 3.84 -5.99
N ASN A 27 0.50 3.12 -6.70
CA ASN A 27 1.44 2.15 -6.14
C ASN A 27 0.74 0.96 -5.46
N ALA A 28 -0.26 0.38 -6.13
CA ALA A 28 -1.00 -0.78 -5.62
C ALA A 28 -0.03 -1.88 -5.15
N ASP A 29 -0.20 -2.31 -3.92
CA ASP A 29 0.57 -3.37 -3.27
C ASP A 29 -0.17 -4.71 -3.30
N ILE A 30 0.30 -5.68 -2.55
CA ILE A 30 -0.29 -7.03 -2.55
C ILE A 30 -1.67 -7.02 -1.89
N ASP A 31 -1.90 -6.21 -0.84
CA ASP A 31 -3.22 -6.12 -0.20
C ASP A 31 -4.26 -5.52 -1.15
N ALA A 32 -3.92 -4.42 -1.80
CA ALA A 32 -4.75 -3.80 -2.84
C ALA A 32 -5.10 -4.79 -3.98
N LEU A 33 -4.09 -5.47 -4.54
CA LEU A 33 -4.26 -6.37 -5.68
C LEU A 33 -5.05 -7.63 -5.33
N SER A 34 -4.80 -8.23 -4.17
CA SER A 34 -5.55 -9.39 -3.68
C SER A 34 -7.01 -9.04 -3.39
N SER A 35 -7.25 -7.85 -2.87
CA SER A 35 -8.58 -7.30 -2.60
C SER A 35 -9.39 -7.09 -3.88
N ILE A 36 -8.78 -6.46 -4.90
CA ILE A 36 -9.39 -6.31 -6.23
C ILE A 36 -9.72 -7.69 -6.81
N TYR A 37 -8.78 -8.62 -6.80
CA TYR A 37 -8.94 -9.96 -7.37
C TYR A 37 -10.08 -10.74 -6.71
N ALA A 38 -10.14 -10.72 -5.38
CA ALA A 38 -11.18 -11.44 -4.64
C ALA A 38 -12.58 -10.88 -4.90
N LEU A 39 -12.74 -9.55 -4.91
CA LEU A 39 -14.02 -8.92 -5.22
C LEU A 39 -14.45 -9.14 -6.66
N HIS A 40 -13.52 -9.07 -7.63
CA HIS A 40 -13.80 -9.39 -9.02
C HIS A 40 -14.41 -10.77 -9.18
N SER A 41 -14.03 -11.75 -8.36
CA SER A 41 -14.57 -13.12 -8.42
C SER A 41 -16.06 -13.24 -8.09
N VAL A 42 -16.66 -12.25 -7.41
CA VAL A 42 -18.10 -12.25 -7.01
C VAL A 42 -18.96 -11.25 -7.79
N PHE A 43 -18.34 -10.33 -8.54
CA PHE A 43 -19.03 -9.40 -9.43
C PHE A 43 -18.76 -9.80 -10.90
N PRO A 44 -19.65 -10.57 -11.54
CA PRO A 44 -19.38 -11.18 -12.85
C PRO A 44 -19.19 -10.19 -14.01
N ASN A 45 -19.72 -8.97 -13.87
CA ASN A 45 -19.61 -7.89 -14.86
C ASN A 45 -18.63 -6.81 -14.43
N SER A 46 -17.66 -7.14 -13.57
CA SER A 46 -16.65 -6.17 -13.13
C SER A 46 -15.36 -6.26 -13.95
N GLU A 47 -14.61 -5.17 -13.92
CA GLU A 47 -13.25 -5.08 -14.44
C GLU A 47 -12.30 -4.69 -13.31
N MET A 48 -11.07 -5.18 -13.35
CA MET A 48 -10.02 -4.81 -12.40
C MET A 48 -9.24 -3.60 -12.92
N ALA A 49 -8.90 -2.65 -12.05
CA ALA A 49 -8.07 -1.49 -12.39
C ALA A 49 -7.11 -1.11 -11.26
N ILE A 50 -6.06 -0.37 -11.61
CA ILE A 50 -5.20 0.33 -10.65
C ILE A 50 -5.11 1.80 -11.03
N GLU A 51 -4.82 2.68 -10.09
CA GLU A 51 -4.72 4.12 -10.38
C GLU A 51 -3.55 4.45 -11.31
N ASP A 52 -2.34 4.00 -11.01
CA ASP A 52 -1.15 4.35 -11.82
C ASP A 52 -0.21 3.16 -12.04
N ARG A 53 0.38 2.65 -10.99
CA ARG A 53 1.38 1.57 -11.01
C ARG A 53 1.27 0.69 -9.79
N MET A 54 1.91 -0.45 -9.84
CA MET A 54 2.13 -1.33 -8.70
C MET A 54 3.44 -0.96 -8.01
N ASP A 55 3.54 -1.20 -6.71
CA ASP A 55 4.82 -1.21 -6.04
C ASP A 55 5.64 -2.44 -6.46
N VAL A 56 6.88 -2.58 -5.98
CA VAL A 56 7.74 -3.68 -6.42
C VAL A 56 7.20 -5.05 -5.97
N PRO A 57 6.83 -5.26 -4.70
CA PRO A 57 6.19 -6.51 -4.28
C PRO A 57 4.88 -6.80 -4.99
N GLY A 58 4.01 -5.79 -5.14
CA GLY A 58 2.74 -5.93 -5.85
C GLY A 58 2.91 -6.33 -7.31
N LYS A 59 3.90 -5.75 -8.01
CA LYS A 59 4.23 -6.17 -9.38
C LYS A 59 4.69 -7.62 -9.43
N MET A 60 5.56 -8.04 -8.51
CA MET A 60 6.03 -9.43 -8.44
C MET A 60 4.88 -10.40 -8.13
N PHE A 61 3.96 -10.01 -7.23
CA PHE A 61 2.75 -10.78 -6.93
C PHE A 61 1.85 -10.89 -8.17
N ALA A 62 1.55 -9.76 -8.84
CA ALA A 62 0.72 -9.72 -10.03
C ALA A 62 1.26 -10.62 -11.16
N ASP A 63 2.57 -10.55 -11.42
CA ASP A 63 3.24 -11.38 -12.43
C ASP A 63 3.10 -12.88 -12.12
N ARG A 64 3.23 -13.27 -10.86
CA ARG A 64 3.08 -14.65 -10.40
C ARG A 64 1.64 -15.16 -10.44
N MET A 65 0.68 -14.28 -10.13
CA MET A 65 -0.77 -14.61 -10.18
C MET A 65 -1.36 -14.51 -11.59
N GLY A 66 -0.57 -14.03 -12.57
CA GLY A 66 -1.06 -13.85 -13.95
C GLY A 66 -2.08 -12.72 -14.09
N ILE A 67 -2.08 -11.73 -13.20
CA ILE A 67 -2.99 -10.58 -13.23
C ILE A 67 -2.26 -9.33 -13.75
N SER A 68 -2.96 -8.56 -14.59
CA SER A 68 -2.42 -7.32 -15.16
C SER A 68 -3.53 -6.28 -15.30
N PRO A 69 -4.04 -5.74 -14.17
CA PRO A 69 -5.10 -4.75 -14.23
C PRO A 69 -4.62 -3.48 -14.95
N PRO A 70 -5.40 -2.96 -15.92
CA PRO A 70 -5.09 -1.71 -16.60
C PRO A 70 -5.24 -0.52 -15.66
N LYS A 71 -4.79 0.66 -16.12
CA LYS A 71 -4.98 1.90 -15.37
C LYS A 71 -6.44 2.33 -15.40
N LEU A 72 -6.95 2.84 -14.27
CA LEU A 72 -8.31 3.37 -14.17
C LEU A 72 -8.58 4.46 -15.22
N SER A 73 -7.59 5.30 -15.53
CA SER A 73 -7.68 6.34 -16.56
C SER A 73 -7.91 5.82 -17.99
N SER A 74 -7.76 4.52 -18.24
CA SER A 74 -8.07 3.91 -19.54
C SER A 74 -9.54 3.55 -19.72
N PHE A 75 -10.34 3.60 -18.67
CA PHE A 75 -11.76 3.29 -18.69
C PHE A 75 -12.59 4.57 -18.95
N LYS A 76 -13.65 4.43 -19.72
CA LYS A 76 -14.63 5.52 -19.91
C LYS A 76 -15.75 5.33 -18.89
N LYS A 77 -15.91 6.31 -18.00
CA LYS A 77 -16.89 6.23 -16.90
C LYS A 77 -18.33 6.01 -17.36
N GLU A 78 -18.64 6.49 -18.54
CA GLU A 78 -19.97 6.39 -19.17
C GLU A 78 -20.35 4.94 -19.52
N ASP A 79 -19.37 4.04 -19.61
CA ASP A 79 -19.57 2.63 -19.92
C ASP A 79 -19.84 1.78 -18.68
N TYR A 80 -19.78 2.36 -17.47
CA TYR A 80 -19.88 1.65 -16.19
C TYR A 80 -20.89 2.33 -15.26
N ASP A 81 -21.46 1.54 -14.35
CA ASP A 81 -22.39 2.02 -13.33
C ASP A 81 -21.67 2.70 -12.14
N GLY A 82 -20.38 2.43 -11.95
CA GLY A 82 -19.54 3.08 -10.95
C GLY A 82 -18.31 2.27 -10.53
N LEU A 83 -17.69 2.74 -9.45
CA LEU A 83 -16.48 2.16 -8.87
C LEU A 83 -16.74 1.43 -7.56
N ILE A 84 -15.97 0.37 -7.33
CA ILE A 84 -15.63 -0.12 -5.99
C ILE A 84 -14.17 0.25 -5.76
N VAL A 85 -13.89 0.96 -4.68
CA VAL A 85 -12.53 1.35 -4.30
C VAL A 85 -12.10 0.54 -3.09
N VAL A 86 -10.92 -0.08 -3.16
CA VAL A 86 -10.38 -0.90 -2.07
C VAL A 86 -9.05 -0.37 -1.58
N ASP A 87 -8.78 -0.60 -0.31
CA ASP A 87 -7.51 -0.34 0.36
C ASP A 87 -7.10 1.15 0.38
N THR A 88 -8.07 2.01 0.18
CA THR A 88 -7.92 3.45 0.40
C THR A 88 -9.28 4.14 0.43
N SER A 89 -9.36 5.20 1.21
CA SER A 89 -10.47 6.17 1.19
C SER A 89 -9.99 7.57 0.77
N ALA A 90 -8.72 7.74 0.45
CA ALA A 90 -8.10 9.04 0.21
C ALA A 90 -8.16 9.44 -1.27
N PRO A 91 -8.88 10.52 -1.64
CA PRO A 91 -9.07 10.91 -3.05
C PRO A 91 -7.76 11.25 -3.78
N GLN A 92 -6.76 11.75 -3.05
CA GLN A 92 -5.44 12.05 -3.63
C GLN A 92 -4.67 10.80 -4.09
N LEU A 93 -5.05 9.61 -3.61
CA LEU A 93 -4.43 8.33 -3.97
C LEU A 93 -5.13 7.65 -5.15
N VAL A 94 -6.34 8.11 -5.54
CA VAL A 94 -7.12 7.59 -6.69
C VAL A 94 -7.68 8.78 -7.48
N LYS A 95 -6.81 9.58 -8.06
CA LYS A 95 -7.19 10.83 -8.76
C LYS A 95 -8.09 10.59 -9.96
N SER A 96 -7.89 9.47 -10.65
CA SER A 96 -8.71 9.09 -11.81
C SER A 96 -10.15 8.72 -11.43
N ALA A 97 -10.46 8.56 -10.13
CA ALA A 97 -11.81 8.36 -9.65
C ALA A 97 -12.65 9.65 -9.60
N GLU A 98 -12.05 10.82 -9.86
CA GLU A 98 -12.77 12.09 -9.87
C GLU A 98 -13.92 12.08 -10.88
N GLY A 99 -15.12 12.39 -10.38
CA GLY A 99 -16.34 12.41 -11.17
C GLY A 99 -16.93 11.04 -11.51
N TRP A 100 -16.41 9.94 -10.94
CA TRP A 100 -17.06 8.64 -10.99
C TRP A 100 -18.06 8.48 -9.84
N PRO A 101 -19.20 7.78 -10.05
CA PRO A 101 -20.02 7.28 -8.94
C PRO A 101 -19.21 6.25 -8.15
N ILE A 102 -18.97 6.49 -6.86
CA ILE A 102 -18.32 5.50 -5.99
C ILE A 102 -19.41 4.73 -5.25
N LEU A 103 -19.61 3.48 -5.62
CA LEU A 103 -20.67 2.63 -5.08
C LEU A 103 -20.28 2.04 -3.72
N LEU A 104 -19.00 1.65 -3.58
CA LEU A 104 -18.51 1.02 -2.36
C LEU A 104 -17.04 1.37 -2.12
N ILE A 105 -16.71 1.64 -0.87
CA ILE A 105 -15.33 1.68 -0.37
C ILE A 105 -15.14 0.57 0.66
N ILE A 106 -14.05 -0.20 0.56
CA ILE A 106 -13.60 -1.16 1.58
C ILE A 106 -12.17 -0.80 1.96
N ASP A 107 -11.94 -0.45 3.24
CA ASP A 107 -10.67 0.11 3.66
C ASP A 107 -10.38 -0.21 5.15
N HIS A 108 -9.13 -0.56 5.44
CA HIS A 108 -8.66 -0.80 6.80
C HIS A 108 -7.88 0.40 7.40
N HIS A 109 -7.63 1.42 6.59
CA HIS A 109 -6.92 2.60 7.05
C HIS A 109 -7.76 3.45 8.02
N ARG A 110 -7.07 4.15 8.93
CA ARG A 110 -7.75 5.06 9.85
C ARG A 110 -8.38 6.23 9.11
N GLU A 111 -9.57 6.61 9.56
CA GLU A 111 -10.27 7.77 9.04
C GLU A 111 -9.45 9.05 9.21
N ASN A 112 -9.60 9.96 8.26
CA ASN A 112 -9.05 11.32 8.27
C ASN A 112 -10.08 12.31 7.70
N ASP A 113 -9.83 13.60 7.81
CA ASP A 113 -10.78 14.68 7.46
C ASP A 113 -11.05 14.80 5.94
N HIS A 114 -10.32 14.07 5.09
CA HIS A 114 -10.43 14.17 3.63
C HIS A 114 -10.60 12.78 3.02
N MET A 115 -11.83 12.25 3.13
CA MET A 115 -12.18 10.94 2.58
C MET A 115 -13.12 11.07 1.39
N MET A 116 -13.03 10.12 0.45
CA MET A 116 -13.97 10.01 -0.66
C MET A 116 -15.38 9.71 -0.13
N GLU A 117 -16.38 10.36 -0.73
CA GLU A 117 -17.78 10.01 -0.55
C GLU A 117 -18.14 8.78 -1.40
N ALA A 118 -18.93 7.88 -0.86
CA ALA A 118 -19.42 6.68 -1.53
C ALA A 118 -20.86 6.36 -1.09
N GLU A 119 -21.61 5.62 -1.92
CA GLU A 119 -22.96 5.14 -1.52
C GLU A 119 -22.88 4.26 -0.27
N MET A 120 -21.82 3.45 -0.15
CA MET A 120 -21.52 2.63 1.03
C MET A 120 -20.01 2.64 1.33
N ALA A 121 -19.67 2.63 2.62
CA ALA A 121 -18.30 2.44 3.06
C ALA A 121 -18.23 1.37 4.16
N LEU A 122 -17.38 0.37 3.95
CA LEU A 122 -17.07 -0.70 4.90
C LEU A 122 -15.64 -0.49 5.38
N ARG A 123 -15.48 0.06 6.59
CA ARG A 123 -14.18 0.40 7.16
C ARG A 123 -14.01 -0.32 8.48
N ASP A 124 -12.80 -0.87 8.67
CA ASP A 124 -12.39 -1.46 9.94
C ASP A 124 -10.90 -1.23 10.18
N SER A 125 -10.57 -0.19 10.93
CA SER A 125 -9.17 0.12 11.26
C SER A 125 -8.54 -0.82 12.29
N SER A 126 -9.28 -1.80 12.80
CA SER A 126 -8.75 -2.88 13.63
C SER A 126 -8.28 -4.09 12.81
N ALA A 127 -8.71 -4.21 11.55
CA ALA A 127 -8.20 -5.22 10.64
C ALA A 127 -6.74 -4.96 10.27
N ALA A 128 -5.95 -6.01 10.13
CA ALA A 128 -4.54 -5.89 9.77
C ALA A 128 -4.32 -5.61 8.27
N ALA A 129 -5.36 -5.83 7.43
CA ALA A 129 -5.34 -5.66 5.99
C ALA A 129 -6.78 -5.49 5.47
N THR A 130 -6.95 -4.85 4.32
CA THR A 130 -8.23 -4.81 3.59
C THR A 130 -8.66 -6.22 3.15
N ALA A 131 -7.70 -7.06 2.79
CA ALA A 131 -7.92 -8.48 2.49
C ALA A 131 -8.54 -9.25 3.68
N GLU A 132 -8.24 -8.89 4.94
CA GLU A 132 -8.88 -9.48 6.12
C GLU A 132 -10.38 -9.13 6.15
N ILE A 133 -10.73 -7.86 5.94
CA ILE A 133 -12.13 -7.42 5.87
C ILE A 133 -12.88 -8.17 4.76
N ILE A 134 -12.29 -8.24 3.56
CA ILE A 134 -12.91 -8.91 2.41
C ILE A 134 -13.10 -10.41 2.68
N ALA A 135 -12.13 -11.07 3.30
CA ALA A 135 -12.25 -12.47 3.67
C ALA A 135 -13.42 -12.75 4.63
N GLU A 136 -13.74 -11.79 5.51
CA GLU A 136 -14.84 -11.93 6.47
C GLU A 136 -16.21 -11.64 5.86
N ILE A 137 -16.29 -10.71 4.89
CA ILE A 137 -17.57 -10.28 4.32
C ILE A 137 -18.03 -11.10 3.13
N LEU A 138 -17.13 -11.72 2.37
CA LEU A 138 -17.49 -12.51 1.19
C LEU A 138 -18.37 -13.72 1.56
N PRO A 139 -19.48 -13.97 0.83
CA PRO A 139 -20.34 -15.11 1.09
C PRO A 139 -19.67 -16.44 0.77
N GLU A 140 -18.87 -16.47 -0.28
CA GLU A 140 -18.10 -17.60 -0.76
C GLU A 140 -16.74 -17.10 -1.25
N ILE A 141 -15.68 -17.85 -0.98
CA ILE A 141 -14.32 -17.52 -1.40
C ILE A 141 -13.78 -18.73 -2.18
N LYS A 142 -13.54 -18.55 -3.47
CA LYS A 142 -12.91 -19.55 -4.33
C LYS A 142 -11.45 -19.79 -3.90
N PRO A 143 -10.87 -20.97 -4.15
CA PRO A 143 -9.50 -21.28 -3.75
C PRO A 143 -8.45 -20.24 -4.16
N ASP A 144 -8.50 -19.78 -5.42
CA ASP A 144 -7.55 -18.77 -5.92
C ASP A 144 -7.71 -17.41 -5.22
N ALA A 145 -8.95 -16.99 -4.95
CA ALA A 145 -9.24 -15.77 -4.19
C ALA A 145 -8.81 -15.91 -2.73
N ALA A 146 -8.99 -17.10 -2.12
CA ALA A 146 -8.52 -17.38 -0.78
C ALA A 146 -6.99 -17.30 -0.68
N PHE A 147 -6.29 -17.84 -1.67
CA PHE A 147 -4.84 -17.74 -1.76
C PHE A 147 -4.38 -16.29 -1.90
N ALA A 148 -5.01 -15.51 -2.79
CA ALA A 148 -4.68 -14.12 -2.97
C ALA A 148 -4.89 -13.29 -1.68
N LEU A 149 -6.06 -13.43 -1.03
CA LEU A 149 -6.36 -12.74 0.23
C LEU A 149 -5.39 -13.14 1.36
N ALA A 150 -5.00 -14.41 1.45
CA ALA A 150 -3.99 -14.86 2.40
C ALA A 150 -2.65 -14.16 2.17
N CYS A 151 -2.24 -13.98 0.90
CA CYS A 151 -1.03 -13.22 0.55
C CYS A 151 -1.14 -11.74 0.94
N GLY A 152 -2.30 -11.10 0.72
CA GLY A 152 -2.55 -9.71 1.13
C GLY A 152 -2.42 -9.53 2.63
N ILE A 153 -3.05 -10.39 3.43
CA ILE A 153 -2.94 -10.39 4.90
C ILE A 153 -1.49 -10.53 5.35
N VAL A 154 -0.74 -11.46 4.79
CA VAL A 154 0.68 -11.68 5.15
C VAL A 154 1.52 -10.45 4.85
N SER A 155 1.30 -9.83 3.69
CA SER A 155 2.02 -8.64 3.26
C SER A 155 1.78 -7.46 4.20
N ASP A 156 0.53 -7.08 4.42
CA ASP A 156 0.22 -5.84 5.13
C ASP A 156 0.36 -5.97 6.65
N SER A 157 0.12 -7.16 7.21
CA SER A 157 0.43 -7.44 8.61
C SER A 157 1.93 -7.47 8.93
N ALA A 158 2.81 -7.26 7.94
CA ALA A 158 4.26 -7.41 8.06
C ALA A 158 4.65 -8.75 8.70
N ARG A 159 4.17 -9.85 8.14
CA ARG A 159 4.34 -11.21 8.71
C ARG A 159 3.78 -11.30 10.13
N PHE A 160 2.59 -10.75 10.35
CA PHE A 160 1.87 -10.76 11.65
C PHE A 160 2.51 -9.93 12.77
N LYS A 161 3.50 -9.07 12.49
CA LYS A 161 3.98 -8.08 13.46
C LYS A 161 2.87 -7.09 13.88
N GLY A 162 1.85 -6.89 13.04
CA GLY A 162 0.65 -6.12 13.31
C GLY A 162 -0.63 -6.94 13.45
N GLY A 163 -0.54 -8.27 13.38
CA GLY A 163 -1.71 -9.16 13.41
C GLY A 163 -2.33 -9.34 14.78
N HIS A 164 -3.65 -9.50 14.80
CA HIS A 164 -4.46 -9.86 15.97
C HIS A 164 -4.87 -11.33 15.91
N ILE A 165 -5.52 -11.85 16.95
CA ILE A 165 -6.03 -13.22 16.95
C ILE A 165 -7.02 -13.47 15.79
N SER A 166 -7.86 -12.47 15.45
CA SER A 166 -8.75 -12.51 14.29
C SER A 166 -7.97 -12.76 13.01
N THR A 167 -6.90 -11.99 12.76
CA THR A 167 -6.04 -12.10 11.58
C THR A 167 -5.50 -13.52 11.39
N PHE A 168 -5.03 -14.18 12.47
CA PHE A 168 -4.57 -15.57 12.41
C PHE A 168 -5.71 -16.54 12.09
N ARG A 169 -6.91 -16.36 12.67
CA ARG A 169 -8.07 -17.20 12.37
C ARG A 169 -8.50 -17.07 10.92
N THR A 170 -8.55 -15.84 10.42
CA THR A 170 -8.88 -15.57 9.00
C THR A 170 -7.86 -16.21 8.08
N LEU A 171 -6.55 -16.08 8.39
CA LEU A 171 -5.52 -16.76 7.60
C LEU A 171 -5.69 -18.28 7.58
N VAL A 172 -5.89 -18.92 8.73
CA VAL A 172 -6.09 -20.38 8.80
C VAL A 172 -7.29 -20.79 7.95
N SER A 173 -8.41 -20.08 8.05
CA SER A 173 -9.60 -20.36 7.22
C SER A 173 -9.32 -20.21 5.70
N LEU A 174 -8.52 -19.21 5.31
CA LEU A 174 -8.12 -19.01 3.92
C LEU A 174 -7.17 -20.13 3.44
N MET A 175 -6.22 -20.55 4.27
CA MET A 175 -5.31 -21.68 3.99
C MET A 175 -6.09 -22.99 3.77
N GLU A 176 -7.08 -23.27 4.62
CA GLU A 176 -7.97 -24.43 4.47
C GLU A 176 -8.75 -24.38 3.14
N LYS A 177 -9.23 -23.18 2.74
CA LYS A 177 -9.98 -22.99 1.50
C LYS A 177 -9.13 -23.14 0.24
N CYS A 178 -7.91 -22.62 0.24
CA CYS A 178 -7.01 -22.69 -0.91
C CYS A 178 -6.17 -23.99 -0.93
N GLY A 179 -6.10 -24.71 0.19
CA GLY A 179 -5.31 -25.93 0.29
C GLY A 179 -3.80 -25.68 0.26
N SER A 180 -3.35 -24.48 0.62
CA SER A 180 -1.94 -24.10 0.59
C SER A 180 -1.38 -23.90 1.99
N ASP A 181 -0.15 -24.36 2.20
CA ASP A 181 0.58 -24.13 3.44
C ASP A 181 1.17 -22.71 3.53
N TYR A 182 1.43 -22.25 4.75
CA TYR A 182 1.98 -20.91 4.99
C TYR A 182 3.28 -20.59 4.21
N PRO A 183 4.27 -21.51 4.07
CA PRO A 183 5.46 -21.26 3.26
C PRO A 183 5.15 -20.96 1.79
N GLU A 184 4.10 -21.56 1.23
CA GLU A 184 3.68 -21.26 -0.15
C GLU A 184 3.04 -19.88 -0.25
N ILE A 185 2.16 -19.52 0.68
CA ILE A 185 1.56 -18.18 0.76
C ILE A 185 2.64 -17.11 0.95
N LEU A 186 3.64 -17.37 1.80
CA LEU A 186 4.73 -16.45 2.08
C LEU A 186 5.55 -16.10 0.82
N LYS A 187 5.75 -17.06 -0.09
CA LYS A 187 6.46 -16.79 -1.36
C LYS A 187 5.80 -15.70 -2.21
N TYR A 188 4.46 -15.59 -2.12
CA TYR A 188 3.68 -14.62 -2.89
C TYR A 188 3.33 -13.38 -2.07
N GLY A 189 3.04 -13.54 -0.78
CA GLY A 189 2.74 -12.44 0.13
C GLY A 189 3.97 -11.60 0.50
N GLU A 190 5.15 -12.20 0.44
CA GLU A 190 6.44 -11.52 0.61
C GLU A 190 7.45 -12.07 -0.39
N PRO A 191 7.31 -11.73 -1.67
CA PRO A 191 8.17 -12.27 -2.71
C PRO A 191 9.63 -11.88 -2.47
N GLU A 192 10.52 -12.86 -2.59
CA GLU A 192 11.95 -12.58 -2.49
C GLU A 192 12.38 -11.54 -3.52
N PRO A 193 13.15 -10.54 -3.10
CA PRO A 193 13.69 -9.55 -4.01
C PRO A 193 14.61 -10.21 -5.04
N THR A 194 14.59 -9.71 -6.27
CA THR A 194 15.51 -10.16 -7.33
C THR A 194 16.95 -9.89 -6.94
N THR A 195 17.88 -10.60 -7.58
CA THR A 195 19.32 -10.38 -7.36
C THR A 195 19.72 -8.93 -7.59
N GLU A 196 19.13 -8.28 -8.60
CA GLU A 196 19.37 -6.87 -8.93
C GLU A 196 18.91 -5.94 -7.80
N LEU A 197 17.74 -6.20 -7.20
CA LEU A 197 17.24 -5.44 -6.05
C LEU A 197 18.14 -5.65 -4.82
N LYS A 198 18.54 -6.91 -4.55
CA LYS A 198 19.48 -7.23 -3.46
C LYS A 198 20.81 -6.49 -3.63
N GLU A 199 21.39 -6.53 -4.84
CA GLU A 199 22.62 -5.78 -5.14
C GLU A 199 22.45 -4.26 -5.00
N MET A 200 21.32 -3.72 -5.42
CA MET A 200 21.05 -2.30 -5.33
C MET A 200 21.01 -1.83 -3.87
N VAL A 201 20.34 -2.58 -2.98
CA VAL A 201 20.31 -2.30 -1.54
C VAL A 201 21.74 -2.34 -0.99
N LEU A 202 22.51 -3.41 -1.25
CA LEU A 202 23.88 -3.56 -0.77
C LEU A 202 24.82 -2.44 -1.29
N LYS A 203 24.69 -2.04 -2.56
CA LYS A 203 25.43 -0.90 -3.13
C LYS A 203 25.03 0.42 -2.51
N SER A 204 23.77 0.57 -2.09
CA SER A 204 23.27 1.75 -1.38
C SER A 204 23.82 1.82 0.04
N VAL A 205 23.84 0.69 0.77
CA VAL A 205 24.38 0.59 2.15
C VAL A 205 25.83 1.09 2.23
N ARG A 206 26.68 0.82 1.23
CA ARG A 206 28.06 1.31 1.19
C ARG A 206 28.19 2.83 1.24
N ARG A 207 27.12 3.58 0.94
CA ARG A 207 27.07 5.03 0.92
C ARG A 207 26.17 5.61 2.01
N MET A 208 25.66 4.73 2.87
CA MET A 208 24.74 5.11 3.95
C MET A 208 25.49 5.91 5.02
N ARG A 209 24.82 6.94 5.52
CA ARG A 209 25.22 7.64 6.74
C ARG A 209 24.26 7.25 7.85
N VAL A 210 24.79 6.89 8.99
CA VAL A 210 24.02 6.60 10.19
C VAL A 210 24.28 7.67 11.23
N THR A 211 23.22 8.24 11.77
CA THR A 211 23.28 9.22 12.86
C THR A 211 22.56 8.64 14.07
N ARG A 212 23.17 8.72 15.24
CA ARG A 212 22.53 8.35 16.52
C ARG A 212 22.09 9.62 17.22
N HIS A 213 20.82 9.69 17.59
CA HIS A 213 20.26 10.82 18.36
C HIS A 213 19.11 10.34 19.25
N GLY A 214 19.07 10.77 20.53
CA GLY A 214 17.97 10.44 21.45
C GLY A 214 17.70 8.94 21.65
N GLY A 215 18.71 8.08 21.44
CA GLY A 215 18.55 6.63 21.49
C GLY A 215 18.10 5.99 20.17
N TYR A 216 17.81 6.80 19.14
CA TYR A 216 17.38 6.35 17.81
C TYR A 216 18.55 6.29 16.81
N LEU A 217 18.46 5.33 15.87
CA LEU A 217 19.34 5.24 14.71
C LEU A 217 18.62 5.77 13.48
N ILE A 218 19.18 6.81 12.85
CA ILE A 218 18.67 7.44 11.64
C ILE A 218 19.62 7.09 10.50
N ALA A 219 19.14 6.32 9.51
CA ALA A 219 19.87 5.99 8.29
C ALA A 219 19.47 6.90 7.14
N ALA A 220 20.44 7.46 6.42
CA ALA A 220 20.23 8.30 5.25
C ALA A 220 21.10 7.82 4.08
N VAL A 221 20.50 7.57 2.91
CA VAL A 221 21.22 6.95 1.78
C VAL A 221 20.78 7.52 0.43
N LYS A 222 21.73 7.58 -0.53
CA LYS A 222 21.41 7.80 -1.94
C LYS A 222 21.14 6.48 -2.62
N ALA A 223 19.91 6.30 -3.09
CA ALA A 223 19.52 5.20 -3.97
C ALA A 223 19.67 5.61 -5.44
N ARG A 224 20.00 4.65 -6.32
CA ARG A 224 19.97 4.88 -7.77
C ARG A 224 18.52 4.83 -8.30
N GLU A 225 17.79 3.83 -7.85
CA GLU A 225 16.40 3.53 -8.19
C GLU A 225 15.70 2.94 -6.97
N HIS A 226 14.38 2.79 -7.02
CA HIS A 226 13.56 2.13 -6.00
C HIS A 226 13.83 2.65 -4.56
N GLU A 227 13.86 3.97 -4.40
CA GLU A 227 14.11 4.63 -3.11
C GLU A 227 13.15 4.15 -2.01
N SER A 228 11.91 3.83 -2.36
CA SER A 228 10.93 3.30 -1.41
C SER A 228 11.37 1.92 -0.88
N TYR A 229 11.79 1.03 -1.78
CA TYR A 229 12.27 -0.30 -1.40
C TYR A 229 13.55 -0.23 -0.56
N VAL A 230 14.49 0.63 -0.92
CA VAL A 230 15.72 0.84 -0.14
C VAL A 230 15.40 1.36 1.26
N ALA A 231 14.49 2.34 1.39
CA ALA A 231 14.09 2.86 2.69
C ALA A 231 13.42 1.77 3.55
N SER A 232 12.55 0.93 2.96
CA SER A 232 11.93 -0.20 3.64
C SER A 232 12.96 -1.22 4.12
N ALA A 233 13.89 -1.63 3.27
CA ALA A 233 14.95 -2.57 3.64
C ALA A 233 15.83 -2.04 4.79
N LEU A 234 16.16 -0.75 4.78
CA LEU A 234 16.95 -0.13 5.85
C LEU A 234 16.19 0.02 7.16
N SER A 235 14.86 0.17 7.13
CA SER A 235 14.04 0.26 8.34
C SER A 235 13.99 -1.04 9.16
N GLU A 236 14.46 -2.16 8.62
CA GLU A 236 14.67 -3.39 9.39
C GLU A 236 15.83 -3.25 10.40
N PHE A 237 16.77 -2.34 10.16
CA PHE A 237 17.97 -2.17 10.98
C PHE A 237 18.04 -0.78 11.66
N ALA A 238 17.43 0.24 11.08
CA ALA A 238 17.37 1.60 11.62
C ALA A 238 15.97 1.94 12.14
N ASP A 239 15.90 2.85 13.12
CA ASP A 239 14.61 3.33 13.62
C ASP A 239 13.94 4.27 12.62
N VAL A 240 14.74 5.06 11.90
CA VAL A 240 14.31 5.92 10.78
C VAL A 240 15.22 5.70 9.58
N ALA A 241 14.65 5.54 8.40
CA ALA A 241 15.39 5.39 7.16
C ALA A 241 14.91 6.39 6.11
N PHE A 242 15.85 7.15 5.54
CA PHE A 242 15.64 8.04 4.40
C PHE A 242 16.43 7.53 3.20
N ALA A 243 15.76 7.30 2.08
CA ALA A 243 16.40 6.99 0.80
C ALA A 243 16.02 8.01 -0.26
N ALA A 244 17.00 8.60 -0.94
CA ALA A 244 16.80 9.65 -1.91
C ALA A 244 17.35 9.28 -3.29
N ARG A 245 16.56 9.52 -4.33
CA ARG A 245 16.90 9.29 -5.74
C ARG A 245 16.86 10.59 -6.52
N TRP A 246 17.91 10.85 -7.30
CA TRP A 246 17.96 11.99 -8.21
C TRP A 246 17.29 11.66 -9.55
N LYS A 247 16.23 12.37 -9.90
CA LYS A 247 15.58 12.33 -11.21
C LYS A 247 16.16 13.42 -12.12
N ARG A 248 17.16 13.06 -12.92
CA ARG A 248 17.89 14.05 -13.74
C ARG A 248 17.01 14.83 -14.73
N ALA A 249 16.07 14.14 -15.37
CA ALA A 249 15.18 14.74 -16.36
C ALA A 249 14.24 15.78 -15.74
N GLU A 250 13.82 15.55 -14.48
CA GLU A 250 12.87 16.41 -13.76
C GLU A 250 13.59 17.46 -12.90
N GLY A 251 14.92 17.35 -12.74
CA GLY A 251 15.71 18.27 -11.90
C GLY A 251 15.36 18.19 -10.42
N GLU A 252 14.78 17.08 -9.96
CA GLU A 252 14.29 16.90 -8.59
C GLU A 252 14.86 15.64 -7.93
N THR A 253 14.81 15.62 -6.61
CA THR A 253 15.07 14.44 -5.79
C THR A 253 13.75 13.87 -5.30
N LYS A 254 13.52 12.57 -5.50
CA LYS A 254 12.50 11.82 -4.77
C LYS A 254 13.09 11.20 -3.52
N ILE A 255 12.34 11.32 -2.42
CA ILE A 255 12.72 10.79 -1.11
C ILE A 255 11.60 9.86 -0.63
N SER A 256 12.00 8.73 -0.08
CA SER A 256 11.13 7.87 0.73
C SER A 256 11.65 7.82 2.16
N ALA A 257 10.73 7.91 3.11
CA ALA A 257 10.97 7.82 4.53
C ALA A 257 10.23 6.63 5.12
N ARG A 258 10.88 5.92 6.03
CA ARG A 258 10.28 4.85 6.84
C ARG A 258 10.68 5.07 8.30
N ALA A 259 9.77 4.77 9.22
CA ALA A 259 10.05 4.80 10.65
C ALA A 259 9.38 3.63 11.37
N ARG A 260 10.05 3.09 12.39
CA ARG A 260 9.48 2.09 13.28
C ARG A 260 8.30 2.66 14.08
N LYS A 261 7.40 1.80 14.52
CA LYS A 261 6.23 2.21 15.35
C LYS A 261 6.63 2.97 16.62
N SER A 262 7.78 2.65 17.20
CA SER A 262 8.34 3.29 18.40
C SER A 262 8.79 4.75 18.23
N VAL A 263 9.04 5.20 17.00
CA VAL A 263 9.43 6.58 16.69
C VAL A 263 8.23 7.49 16.85
N PRO A 264 8.25 8.51 17.73
CA PRO A 264 7.07 9.36 17.98
C PRO A 264 6.78 10.35 16.85
N VAL A 265 7.77 10.66 16.00
CA VAL A 265 7.69 11.67 14.93
C VAL A 265 6.93 11.11 13.72
N PRO A 266 5.87 11.78 13.23
CA PRO A 266 5.15 11.39 12.02
C PRO A 266 5.96 11.71 10.76
N MET A 267 6.21 10.71 9.91
CA MET A 267 7.00 10.88 8.67
C MET A 267 6.29 11.74 7.62
N ASN A 268 4.98 11.69 7.54
CA ASN A 268 4.21 12.56 6.64
C ASN A 268 4.45 14.05 6.91
N GLU A 269 4.50 14.46 8.17
CA GLU A 269 4.80 15.85 8.52
C GLU A 269 6.24 16.26 8.15
N VAL A 270 7.20 15.36 8.39
CA VAL A 270 8.60 15.58 7.99
C VAL A 270 8.70 15.73 6.47
N MET A 271 8.01 14.87 5.72
CA MET A 271 8.03 14.92 4.25
C MET A 271 7.27 16.12 3.69
N MET A 272 6.16 16.53 4.29
CA MET A 272 5.44 17.75 3.92
C MET A 272 6.32 19.00 4.16
N GLN A 273 6.93 19.12 5.33
CA GLN A 273 7.86 20.21 5.63
C GLN A 273 9.00 20.26 4.61
N LEU A 274 9.62 19.12 4.33
CA LEU A 274 10.72 19.01 3.38
C LEU A 274 10.29 19.40 1.96
N GLY A 275 9.15 18.91 1.50
CA GLY A 275 8.57 19.26 0.20
C GLY A 275 8.38 20.78 0.06
N ASN A 276 7.80 21.43 1.07
CA ASN A 276 7.59 22.87 1.08
C ASN A 276 8.91 23.66 1.07
N GLU A 277 9.91 23.24 1.88
CA GLU A 277 11.23 23.91 1.94
C GLU A 277 11.97 23.87 0.60
N PHE A 278 11.75 22.85 -0.22
CA PHE A 278 12.45 22.64 -1.50
C PHE A 278 11.55 22.77 -2.74
N ASN A 279 10.47 23.53 -2.67
CA ASN A 279 9.54 23.78 -3.79
C ASN A 279 9.06 22.49 -4.48
N GLY A 280 8.73 21.49 -3.69
CA GLY A 280 8.17 20.22 -4.12
C GLY A 280 6.86 19.92 -3.37
N ALA A 281 6.56 18.63 -3.24
CA ALA A 281 5.38 18.16 -2.49
C ALA A 281 5.75 16.95 -1.65
N GLY A 282 5.13 16.80 -0.49
CA GLY A 282 5.35 15.67 0.41
C GLY A 282 4.07 15.21 1.08
N GLY A 283 4.05 13.95 1.53
CA GLY A 283 2.89 13.36 2.20
C GLY A 283 3.08 11.86 2.42
N GLY A 284 2.03 11.22 2.89
CA GLY A 284 2.02 9.78 3.18
C GLY A 284 1.49 9.50 4.58
N HIS A 285 1.89 8.37 5.15
CA HIS A 285 1.48 7.92 6.47
C HIS A 285 2.50 8.30 7.56
N SER A 286 2.08 8.21 8.81
CA SER A 286 2.92 8.53 9.97
C SER A 286 4.22 7.70 10.06
N LYS A 287 4.28 6.52 9.44
CA LYS A 287 5.45 5.62 9.45
C LYS A 287 6.05 5.38 8.06
N ALA A 288 5.36 5.76 7.00
CA ALA A 288 5.78 5.58 5.60
C ALA A 288 5.35 6.79 4.78
N ALA A 289 6.28 7.63 4.36
CA ALA A 289 6.01 8.86 3.64
C ALA A 289 7.03 9.11 2.55
N GLY A 290 6.75 10.06 1.65
CA GLY A 290 7.67 10.47 0.62
C GLY A 290 7.48 11.93 0.23
N CYS A 291 8.49 12.49 -0.43
CA CYS A 291 8.37 13.80 -1.05
C CYS A 291 9.20 13.92 -2.33
N SER A 292 8.88 14.94 -3.11
CA SER A 292 9.76 15.49 -4.15
C SER A 292 10.38 16.79 -3.64
N ALA A 293 11.62 17.08 -4.07
CA ALA A 293 12.36 18.27 -3.65
C ALA A 293 13.26 18.78 -4.78
N LYS A 294 13.17 20.05 -5.14
CA LYS A 294 13.99 20.69 -6.18
C LYS A 294 15.39 21.02 -5.67
N ALA A 295 16.11 20.02 -5.18
CA ALA A 295 17.48 20.13 -4.70
C ALA A 295 18.22 18.80 -4.86
N LYS A 296 19.55 18.83 -4.77
CA LYS A 296 20.38 17.60 -4.87
C LYS A 296 20.17 16.66 -3.67
N PRO A 297 20.26 15.32 -3.86
CA PRO A 297 20.01 14.35 -2.80
C PRO A 297 20.79 14.56 -1.52
N GLU A 298 22.03 15.02 -1.62
CA GLU A 298 22.90 15.26 -0.46
C GLU A 298 22.37 16.36 0.46
N ILE A 299 21.85 17.43 -0.15
CA ILE A 299 21.26 18.57 0.57
C ILE A 299 19.98 18.13 1.26
N VAL A 300 19.12 17.43 0.51
CA VAL A 300 17.82 16.97 1.00
C VAL A 300 17.97 15.93 2.12
N LEU A 301 18.85 14.94 1.95
CA LEU A 301 19.11 13.92 2.98
C LEU A 301 19.68 14.53 4.26
N LYS A 302 20.60 15.51 4.15
CA LYS A 302 21.11 16.25 5.30
C LYS A 302 19.96 16.93 6.04
N ARG A 303 19.07 17.60 5.31
CA ARG A 303 17.94 18.29 5.89
C ARG A 303 16.92 17.34 6.53
N CYS A 304 16.67 16.16 5.95
CA CYS A 304 15.85 15.11 6.58
C CYS A 304 16.37 14.75 7.98
N VAL A 305 17.67 14.53 8.09
CA VAL A 305 18.31 14.17 9.38
C VAL A 305 18.21 15.32 10.38
N GLU A 306 18.45 16.58 9.95
CA GLU A 306 18.31 17.75 10.81
C GLU A 306 16.89 17.94 11.35
N ILE A 307 15.85 17.78 10.50
CA ILE A 307 14.45 17.87 10.91
C ILE A 307 14.13 16.78 11.94
N MET A 308 14.61 15.55 11.69
CA MET A 308 14.40 14.45 12.64
C MET A 308 15.06 14.72 13.99
N ILE A 309 16.31 15.17 14.01
CA ILE A 309 17.04 15.51 15.25
C ILE A 309 16.31 16.60 16.02
N GLY A 310 15.76 17.60 15.34
CA GLY A 310 15.03 18.69 15.98
C GLY A 310 13.64 18.31 16.51
N ARG A 311 13.13 17.11 16.16
CA ARG A 311 11.79 16.63 16.58
C ARG A 311 11.86 15.42 17.52
N LEU A 312 13.01 14.74 17.66
CA LEU A 312 13.28 13.66 18.60
C LEU A 312 13.81 14.17 19.93
#